data_fa1d56d84775bac6467b22b0ddeea2d0
#
_entry.id   fa1d56d84775bac6467b22b0ddeea2d0
#
_cell.length_a   1.000
_cell.length_b   1.000
_cell.length_c   1.000
_cell.angle_alpha   90.00
_cell.angle_beta   90.00
_cell.angle_gamma   90.00
#
_symmetry.space_group_name_H-M   'P 1'
#
loop_
_entity.id
_entity.type
_entity.pdbx_description
1 polymer ?
#
loop_
_entity_poly.entity_id
_entity_poly.type
_entity_poly.pdbx_seq_one_letter_code
_entity_poly.pdbx_strand_id
1 'polypeptide(L)'
;MGAHATQSHGSRHLGRRLLATLAIVSAVCGGFLTGSAVAAEPAKCNTGVDKVCYAGYNAAGLKQIADDLSEKGKGSTYYAAMEKNLTDGVKGTLTLSDGSNLPFRLIGILHDDRADGSGRKAGLTFMAWNALPKAYVVNDNDNGGDTWSYANRGGWRDSLLRNQMNNGEIWSQFPTDFQNNVTTVLKQTNNMSRGTTDGSSASATADKIWLVSYRELVTAMPDNWKTYGGGSQALSQEGSQYEYFNGKVRGGGNSCNDTLSGIYKTGSGSTPVGADYYFWWLRSPYMGTGDRFYQVSSCGNINYNEPYYRYSVVPAFSF
;
A
#
# COMPACT_ATOMS: atom_id res chain seq x y z
N MET A 1 21.84 49.96 -49.63
CA MET A 1 23.31 50.25 -49.51
C MET A 1 23.80 49.08 -48.67
N GLY A 2 24.36 48.10 -49.23
CA GLY A 2 25.64 47.75 -49.75
C GLY A 2 26.14 46.66 -48.77
N ALA A 3 26.01 45.39 -49.02
CA ALA A 3 26.89 44.49 -49.75
C ALA A 3 28.35 44.49 -49.25
N HIS A 4 28.80 43.37 -48.74
CA HIS A 4 29.92 42.65 -49.31
C HIS A 4 30.21 41.35 -48.57
N ALA A 5 30.19 40.27 -49.36
CA ALA A 5 30.78 39.00 -49.08
C ALA A 5 32.31 39.04 -49.31
N THR A 6 33.00 38.16 -48.63
CA THR A 6 34.25 37.58 -49.22
C THR A 6 34.53 36.22 -48.58
N GLN A 7 34.76 35.30 -49.52
CA GLN A 7 35.34 33.97 -49.39
C GLN A 7 36.79 33.96 -48.94
N SER A 8 37.37 32.92 -48.38
CA SER A 8 38.17 31.93 -49.14
C SER A 8 39.01 31.01 -48.26
N HIS A 9 39.13 29.78 -48.71
CA HIS A 9 40.24 28.81 -48.69
C HIS A 9 40.72 28.31 -47.34
N GLY A 10 40.71 27.04 -47.05
CA GLY A 10 41.10 25.88 -47.86
C GLY A 10 42.45 25.34 -47.37
N SER A 11 42.45 24.20 -46.73
CA SER A 11 43.64 23.35 -46.75
C SER A 11 43.35 21.94 -46.32
N ARG A 12 43.73 20.99 -47.16
CA ARG A 12 43.67 19.54 -47.04
C ARG A 12 44.84 19.06 -46.16
N HIS A 13 44.63 17.96 -45.43
CA HIS A 13 45.61 16.87 -45.26
C HIS A 13 44.88 15.63 -44.72
N LEU A 14 44.82 14.60 -45.56
CA LEU A 14 45.50 13.29 -45.54
C LEU A 14 45.39 12.58 -44.20
N GLY A 15 44.53 11.60 -44.02
CA GLY A 15 44.72 10.24 -44.53
C GLY A 15 45.46 9.36 -43.52
N ARG A 16 44.73 8.53 -42.80
CA ARG A 16 45.25 7.24 -42.32
C ARG A 16 44.11 6.22 -42.25
N ARG A 17 44.10 5.31 -43.22
CA ARG A 17 43.31 4.09 -43.20
C ARG A 17 43.96 3.16 -42.18
N LEU A 18 43.18 2.68 -41.20
CA LEU A 18 43.51 1.49 -40.45
C LEU A 18 42.61 0.36 -40.98
N LEU A 19 43.25 -0.65 -41.52
CA LEU A 19 42.62 -1.92 -41.91
C LEU A 19 42.12 -2.62 -40.64
N ALA A 20 40.84 -2.92 -40.58
CA ALA A 20 40.27 -3.87 -39.63
C ALA A 20 40.34 -5.25 -40.26
N THR A 21 41.16 -6.11 -39.70
CA THR A 21 41.32 -7.50 -40.07
C THR A 21 40.05 -8.28 -39.65
N LEU A 22 39.35 -8.81 -40.64
CA LEU A 22 38.19 -9.66 -40.45
C LEU A 22 38.72 -11.05 -40.04
N ALA A 23 38.55 -11.43 -38.78
CA ALA A 23 38.77 -12.79 -38.33
C ALA A 23 37.45 -13.58 -38.51
N ILE A 24 37.43 -14.43 -39.48
CA ILE A 24 36.38 -15.46 -39.68
C ILE A 24 36.64 -16.52 -38.63
N VAL A 25 35.81 -16.57 -37.59
CA VAL A 25 35.75 -17.70 -36.69
C VAL A 25 34.69 -18.67 -37.16
N SER A 26 35.13 -19.83 -37.51
CA SER A 26 34.34 -20.98 -37.96
C SER A 26 33.28 -21.36 -36.96
N ALA A 27 32.01 -21.44 -37.40
CA ALA A 27 30.90 -21.98 -36.63
C ALA A 27 31.14 -23.47 -36.35
N VAL A 28 31.45 -23.77 -35.09
CA VAL A 28 31.30 -25.15 -34.57
C VAL A 28 29.84 -25.25 -34.11
N CYS A 29 29.08 -26.14 -34.73
CA CYS A 29 27.77 -26.58 -34.23
C CYS A 29 27.90 -27.17 -32.86
N GLY A 30 27.80 -26.34 -31.84
CA GLY A 30 27.61 -26.76 -30.43
C GLY A 30 26.12 -26.67 -30.13
N GLY A 31 25.54 -27.80 -29.75
CA GLY A 31 24.13 -27.92 -29.41
C GLY A 31 23.72 -26.87 -28.39
N PHE A 32 22.59 -26.23 -28.68
CA PHE A 32 21.88 -25.40 -27.68
C PHE A 32 21.47 -26.30 -26.52
N LEU A 33 22.27 -26.32 -25.47
CA LEU A 33 21.81 -26.68 -24.16
C LEU A 33 20.86 -25.56 -23.75
N THR A 34 19.58 -25.72 -24.00
CA THR A 34 18.56 -24.96 -23.32
C THR A 34 18.59 -25.37 -21.85
N GLY A 35 19.57 -24.87 -21.13
CA GLY A 35 19.55 -24.90 -19.69
C GLY A 35 18.34 -24.08 -19.26
N SER A 36 17.26 -24.75 -18.87
CA SER A 36 16.21 -24.10 -18.10
C SER A 36 16.90 -23.41 -16.95
N ALA A 37 16.93 -22.09 -16.95
CA ALA A 37 17.39 -21.33 -15.78
C ALA A 37 16.46 -21.76 -14.64
N VAL A 38 16.98 -22.57 -13.74
CA VAL A 38 16.29 -22.88 -12.49
C VAL A 38 16.12 -21.54 -11.81
N ALA A 39 14.88 -21.09 -11.65
CA ALA A 39 14.61 -19.87 -10.92
C ALA A 39 15.27 -19.99 -9.54
N ALA A 40 16.03 -18.97 -9.16
CA ALA A 40 16.66 -18.94 -7.84
C ALA A 40 15.57 -19.06 -6.77
N GLU A 41 15.81 -19.92 -5.78
CA GLU A 41 14.90 -20.01 -4.63
C GLU A 41 14.76 -18.64 -3.96
N PRO A 42 13.52 -18.24 -3.57
CA PRO A 42 13.32 -17.00 -2.87
C PRO A 42 14.16 -16.91 -1.58
N ALA A 43 14.73 -15.74 -1.32
CA ALA A 43 15.57 -15.52 -0.15
C ALA A 43 14.78 -15.75 1.14
N LYS A 44 15.33 -16.56 2.04
CA LYS A 44 14.71 -16.91 3.33
C LYS A 44 15.24 -16.01 4.45
N CYS A 45 14.46 -15.93 5.53
CA CYS A 45 14.88 -15.22 6.72
C CYS A 45 16.16 -15.83 7.28
N ASN A 46 17.15 -14.96 7.55
CA ASN A 46 18.36 -15.31 8.26
C ASN A 46 18.30 -14.64 9.63
N THR A 47 18.15 -15.43 10.69
CA THR A 47 17.96 -14.93 12.05
C THR A 47 19.06 -13.95 12.45
N GLY A 48 18.68 -12.72 12.79
CA GLY A 48 19.58 -11.64 13.24
C GLY A 48 19.96 -10.62 12.16
N VAL A 49 19.64 -10.85 10.89
CA VAL A 49 19.96 -9.95 9.77
C VAL A 49 18.72 -9.38 9.12
N ASP A 50 17.71 -10.22 8.89
CA ASP A 50 16.48 -9.80 8.21
C ASP A 50 15.55 -9.02 9.13
N LYS A 51 15.09 -7.87 8.65
CA LYS A 51 14.15 -7.01 9.36
C LYS A 51 12.69 -7.33 9.06
N VAL A 52 12.45 -7.98 7.93
CA VAL A 52 11.14 -8.50 7.52
C VAL A 52 11.23 -10.01 7.44
N CYS A 53 10.35 -10.71 8.16
CA CYS A 53 10.31 -12.16 8.17
C CYS A 53 8.87 -12.66 8.19
N TYR A 54 8.42 -13.31 7.11
CA TYR A 54 7.11 -13.89 7.00
C TYR A 54 7.16 -15.27 6.37
N ALA A 55 6.54 -16.27 7.01
CA ALA A 55 6.50 -17.65 6.52
C ALA A 55 7.89 -18.21 6.12
N GLY A 56 8.95 -17.73 6.79
CA GLY A 56 10.33 -18.13 6.51
C GLY A 56 11.01 -17.34 5.40
N TYR A 57 10.37 -16.35 4.81
CA TYR A 57 10.93 -15.50 3.75
C TYR A 57 11.21 -14.08 4.25
N ASN A 58 12.33 -13.51 3.83
CA ASN A 58 12.66 -12.10 4.06
C ASN A 58 11.99 -11.18 3.00
N ALA A 59 12.20 -9.86 3.06
CA ALA A 59 11.58 -8.89 2.16
C ALA A 59 11.88 -9.20 0.68
N ALA A 60 13.13 -9.53 0.33
CA ALA A 60 13.51 -9.89 -1.03
C ALA A 60 12.85 -11.20 -1.49
N GLY A 61 12.76 -12.19 -0.61
CA GLY A 61 12.07 -13.46 -0.88
C GLY A 61 10.57 -13.26 -1.06
N LEU A 62 9.95 -12.43 -0.24
CA LEU A 62 8.54 -12.06 -0.39
C LEU A 62 8.28 -11.34 -1.72
N LYS A 63 9.19 -10.44 -2.12
CA LYS A 63 9.10 -9.76 -3.42
C LYS A 63 9.17 -10.74 -4.59
N GLN A 64 10.09 -11.71 -4.55
CA GLN A 64 10.20 -12.75 -5.59
C GLN A 64 8.92 -13.60 -5.70
N ILE A 65 8.37 -14.03 -4.56
CA ILE A 65 7.11 -14.77 -4.51
C ILE A 65 5.96 -13.92 -5.08
N ALA A 66 5.88 -12.66 -4.66
CA ALA A 66 4.84 -11.75 -5.10
C ALA A 66 4.93 -11.42 -6.60
N ASP A 67 6.14 -11.26 -7.14
CA ASP A 67 6.32 -11.03 -8.58
C ASP A 67 5.95 -12.27 -9.40
N ASP A 68 6.27 -13.48 -8.95
CA ASP A 68 5.84 -14.72 -9.60
C ASP A 68 4.31 -14.88 -9.57
N LEU A 69 3.68 -14.56 -8.44
CA LEU A 69 2.22 -14.51 -8.33
C LEU A 69 1.62 -13.46 -9.26
N SER A 70 2.18 -12.26 -9.30
CA SER A 70 1.75 -11.15 -10.16
C SER A 70 1.82 -11.50 -11.64
N GLU A 71 2.81 -12.31 -12.05
CA GLU A 71 3.02 -12.75 -13.42
C GLU A 71 2.13 -13.94 -13.81
N LYS A 72 2.08 -14.96 -12.95
CA LYS A 72 1.46 -16.26 -13.25
C LYS A 72 0.06 -16.45 -12.66
N GLY A 73 -0.36 -15.54 -11.80
CA GLY A 73 -1.64 -15.64 -11.11
C GLY A 73 -1.76 -16.93 -10.30
N LYS A 74 -2.90 -17.59 -10.39
CA LYS A 74 -3.14 -18.89 -9.75
C LYS A 74 -2.27 -20.04 -10.29
N GLY A 75 -1.58 -19.84 -11.41
CA GLY A 75 -0.61 -20.79 -11.96
C GLY A 75 0.76 -20.74 -11.29
N SER A 76 1.00 -19.80 -10.38
CA SER A 76 2.21 -19.74 -9.59
C SER A 76 2.33 -20.96 -8.67
N THR A 77 3.54 -21.50 -8.56
CA THR A 77 3.84 -22.61 -7.62
C THR A 77 3.70 -22.20 -6.15
N TYR A 78 3.69 -20.89 -5.88
CA TYR A 78 3.51 -20.34 -4.53
C TYR A 78 2.05 -20.11 -4.14
N TYR A 79 1.10 -20.11 -5.11
CA TYR A 79 -0.27 -19.69 -4.86
C TYR A 79 -0.93 -20.51 -3.73
N ALA A 80 -0.89 -21.84 -3.82
CA ALA A 80 -1.51 -22.72 -2.82
C ALA A 80 -0.91 -22.54 -1.41
N ALA A 81 0.40 -22.33 -1.32
CA ALA A 81 1.07 -22.10 -0.03
C ALA A 81 0.65 -20.75 0.58
N MET A 82 0.55 -19.69 -0.23
CA MET A 82 0.12 -18.38 0.25
C MET A 82 -1.37 -18.36 0.60
N GLU A 83 -2.21 -19.05 -0.16
CA GLU A 83 -3.64 -19.23 0.17
C GLU A 83 -3.83 -19.95 1.51
N LYS A 84 -3.02 -20.98 1.78
CA LYS A 84 -3.00 -21.64 3.08
C LYS A 84 -2.55 -20.70 4.19
N ASN A 85 -1.50 -19.91 3.99
CA ASN A 85 -1.01 -18.93 4.96
C ASN A 85 -2.06 -17.85 5.27
N LEU A 86 -2.80 -17.40 4.25
CA LEU A 86 -3.92 -16.47 4.41
C LEU A 86 -5.02 -17.07 5.28
N THR A 87 -5.41 -18.32 5.02
CA THR A 87 -6.46 -19.05 5.74
C THR A 87 -6.07 -19.32 7.18
N ASP A 88 -4.85 -19.81 7.41
CA ASP A 88 -4.30 -20.11 8.73
C ASP A 88 -3.98 -18.83 9.53
N GLY A 89 -3.96 -17.68 8.88
CA GLY A 89 -3.66 -16.40 9.52
C GLY A 89 -2.22 -16.32 10.04
N VAL A 90 -1.29 -16.88 9.28
CA VAL A 90 0.15 -16.83 9.58
C VAL A 90 0.57 -15.38 9.80
N LYS A 91 1.36 -15.14 10.85
CA LYS A 91 1.90 -13.82 11.17
C LYS A 91 3.37 -13.74 10.78
N GLY A 92 3.75 -12.59 10.26
CA GLY A 92 5.13 -12.19 10.10
C GLY A 92 5.54 -11.15 11.13
N THR A 93 6.81 -10.79 11.11
CA THR A 93 7.39 -9.74 11.93
C THR A 93 8.17 -8.78 11.04
N LEU A 94 7.88 -7.49 11.21
CA LEU A 94 8.63 -6.38 10.64
C LEU A 94 9.29 -5.64 11.80
N THR A 95 10.62 -5.57 11.82
CA THR A 95 11.37 -4.79 12.80
C THR A 95 11.58 -3.37 12.26
N LEU A 96 10.99 -2.39 12.92
CA LEU A 96 11.10 -0.99 12.57
C LEU A 96 12.51 -0.43 12.85
N SER A 97 12.81 0.75 12.36
CA SER A 97 14.14 1.39 12.52
C SER A 97 14.50 1.71 13.98
N ASP A 98 13.52 1.87 14.86
CA ASP A 98 13.71 2.04 16.30
C ASP A 98 13.91 0.71 17.05
N GLY A 99 13.89 -0.42 16.36
CA GLY A 99 14.03 -1.76 16.93
C GLY A 99 12.71 -2.38 17.42
N SER A 100 11.61 -1.65 17.38
CA SER A 100 10.30 -2.21 17.73
C SER A 100 9.81 -3.21 16.69
N ASN A 101 9.01 -4.18 17.13
CA ASN A 101 8.44 -5.21 16.26
C ASN A 101 6.99 -4.87 15.90
N LEU A 102 6.71 -4.87 14.61
CA LEU A 102 5.36 -4.73 14.05
C LEU A 102 4.93 -6.08 13.45
N PRO A 103 4.12 -6.87 14.16
CA PRO A 103 3.54 -8.07 13.59
C PRO A 103 2.62 -7.72 12.41
N PHE A 104 2.64 -8.54 11.37
CA PHE A 104 1.78 -8.38 10.21
C PHE A 104 1.27 -9.73 9.70
N ARG A 105 0.23 -9.71 8.86
CA ARG A 105 -0.32 -10.91 8.22
C ARG A 105 -0.76 -10.64 6.81
N LEU A 106 -0.81 -11.68 6.01
CA LEU A 106 -1.39 -11.68 4.69
C LEU A 106 -2.90 -11.44 4.78
N ILE A 107 -3.42 -10.50 3.97
CA ILE A 107 -4.84 -10.17 3.90
C ILE A 107 -5.43 -10.36 2.51
N GLY A 108 -4.60 -10.36 1.46
CA GLY A 108 -5.04 -10.54 0.07
C GLY A 108 -3.93 -11.11 -0.82
N ILE A 109 -4.34 -11.84 -1.86
CA ILE A 109 -3.48 -12.39 -2.90
C ILE A 109 -4.02 -11.91 -4.25
N LEU A 110 -3.18 -11.24 -5.06
CA LEU A 110 -3.59 -10.67 -6.35
C LEU A 110 -4.79 -9.71 -6.22
N HIS A 111 -4.81 -8.93 -5.14
CA HIS A 111 -5.93 -8.06 -4.80
C HIS A 111 -5.76 -6.64 -5.37
N ASP A 112 -4.65 -5.99 -5.08
CA ASP A 112 -4.41 -4.58 -5.38
C ASP A 112 -3.76 -4.37 -6.75
N ASP A 113 -4.19 -3.33 -7.48
CA ASP A 113 -3.58 -2.96 -8.75
C ASP A 113 -2.22 -2.30 -8.53
N ARG A 114 -1.20 -2.72 -9.28
CA ARG A 114 0.12 -2.09 -9.25
C ARG A 114 0.06 -0.68 -9.85
N ALA A 115 0.84 0.22 -9.28
CA ALA A 115 0.92 1.61 -9.77
C ALA A 115 1.93 1.82 -10.90
N ASP A 116 2.62 0.76 -11.34
CA ASP A 116 3.68 0.80 -12.36
C ASP A 116 3.17 0.83 -13.82
N GLY A 117 1.85 0.89 -14.01
CA GLY A 117 1.23 0.89 -15.35
C GLY A 117 1.22 -0.47 -16.05
N SER A 118 1.66 -1.54 -15.42
CA SER A 118 1.69 -2.89 -16.01
C SER A 118 0.31 -3.51 -16.20
N GLY A 119 -0.73 -2.97 -15.54
CA GLY A 119 -2.08 -3.55 -15.50
C GLY A 119 -2.16 -4.84 -14.68
N ARG A 120 -1.08 -5.21 -13.97
CA ARG A 120 -1.02 -6.40 -13.13
C ARG A 120 -1.41 -6.09 -11.68
N LYS A 121 -1.78 -7.13 -10.95
CA LYS A 121 -2.01 -7.08 -9.52
C LYS A 121 -0.70 -7.25 -8.75
N ALA A 122 -0.57 -6.62 -7.58
CA ALA A 122 0.44 -6.97 -6.60
C ALA A 122 0.20 -8.40 -6.11
N GLY A 123 1.26 -9.19 -5.95
CA GLY A 123 1.12 -10.62 -5.65
C GLY A 123 0.59 -10.87 -4.25
N LEU A 124 1.08 -10.13 -3.27
CA LEU A 124 0.76 -10.31 -1.86
C LEU A 124 0.46 -8.98 -1.19
N THR A 125 -0.65 -8.89 -0.48
CA THR A 125 -1.01 -7.73 0.34
C THR A 125 -1.09 -8.11 1.80
N PHE A 126 -0.40 -7.34 2.63
CA PHE A 126 -0.30 -7.52 4.07
C PHE A 126 -0.89 -6.34 4.83
N MET A 127 -1.24 -6.58 6.07
CA MET A 127 -1.65 -5.54 7.02
C MET A 127 -0.98 -5.78 8.36
N ALA A 128 -0.53 -4.71 9.00
CA ALA A 128 -0.03 -4.79 10.36
C ALA A 128 -1.09 -5.38 11.28
N TRP A 129 -0.67 -6.27 12.18
CA TRP A 129 -1.57 -6.86 13.17
C TRP A 129 -1.71 -5.98 14.41
N ASN A 130 -0.67 -5.22 14.73
CA ASN A 130 -0.69 -4.21 15.78
C ASN A 130 -0.58 -2.81 15.16
N ALA A 131 -0.91 -1.79 15.93
CA ALA A 131 -0.66 -0.41 15.55
C ALA A 131 0.84 -0.06 15.61
N LEU A 132 1.22 0.98 14.88
CA LEU A 132 2.52 1.63 15.06
C LEU A 132 2.69 2.15 16.51
N PRO A 133 3.93 2.29 16.98
CA PRO A 133 4.19 2.71 18.37
C PRO A 133 3.64 4.09 18.75
N LYS A 134 3.46 4.99 17.76
CA LYS A 134 2.98 6.36 17.95
C LYS A 134 1.63 6.55 17.27
N ALA A 135 0.77 7.36 17.85
CA ALA A 135 -0.50 7.76 17.29
C ALA A 135 -0.38 9.04 16.45
N TYR A 136 -1.22 9.17 15.44
CA TYR A 136 -1.19 10.26 14.47
C TYR A 136 -2.59 10.82 14.22
N VAL A 137 -2.64 12.09 13.82
CA VAL A 137 -3.84 12.72 13.25
C VAL A 137 -3.96 12.34 11.77
N VAL A 138 -5.18 12.31 11.22
CA VAL A 138 -5.34 12.23 9.76
C VAL A 138 -5.03 13.58 9.14
N ASN A 139 -5.59 14.64 9.71
CA ASN A 139 -5.33 16.04 9.38
C ASN A 139 -5.26 16.86 10.67
N ASP A 140 -4.51 17.94 10.67
CA ASP A 140 -4.58 18.96 11.70
C ASP A 140 -5.75 19.93 11.44
N ASN A 141 -6.01 20.81 12.42
CA ASN A 141 -7.10 21.79 12.31
C ASN A 141 -6.86 22.83 11.22
N ASP A 142 -5.63 22.96 10.72
CA ASP A 142 -5.22 24.00 9.78
C ASP A 142 -5.28 23.55 8.31
N ASN A 143 -5.70 22.31 8.05
CA ASN A 143 -5.72 21.75 6.70
C ASN A 143 -6.80 22.40 5.82
N GLY A 144 -6.61 23.70 5.54
CA GLY A 144 -7.46 24.49 4.64
C GLY A 144 -8.00 25.79 5.19
N GLY A 145 -7.53 26.25 6.35
CA GLY A 145 -7.70 27.66 6.80
C GLY A 145 -9.10 28.10 7.17
N ASP A 146 -10.08 27.23 7.18
CA ASP A 146 -11.47 27.56 7.51
C ASP A 146 -12.08 26.46 8.37
N THR A 147 -12.27 26.77 9.62
CA THR A 147 -13.15 26.09 10.56
C THR A 147 -13.28 24.57 10.45
N TRP A 148 -13.43 23.92 11.56
CA TRP A 148 -13.70 22.49 11.84
C TRP A 148 -14.58 21.75 10.82
N SER A 149 -15.36 22.49 10.01
CA SER A 149 -16.36 21.95 9.09
C SER A 149 -15.80 21.29 7.84
N TYR A 150 -14.48 21.33 7.62
CA TYR A 150 -13.87 20.83 6.38
C TYR A 150 -12.58 20.05 6.60
N ALA A 151 -12.38 19.53 7.78
CA ALA A 151 -11.13 18.85 8.17
C ALA A 151 -10.87 17.54 7.39
N ASN A 152 -11.88 16.96 6.71
CA ASN A 152 -11.72 15.80 5.82
C ASN A 152 -11.58 16.17 4.34
N ARG A 153 -11.43 17.46 4.02
CA ARG A 153 -11.30 17.95 2.65
C ARG A 153 -10.14 17.28 1.91
N GLY A 154 -10.42 16.90 0.65
CA GLY A 154 -9.46 16.15 -0.18
C GLY A 154 -9.37 14.67 0.16
N GLY A 155 -10.07 14.22 1.19
CA GLY A 155 -10.08 12.82 1.62
C GLY A 155 -8.69 12.27 1.93
N TRP A 156 -8.51 10.99 1.70
CA TRP A 156 -7.21 10.33 1.88
C TRP A 156 -6.13 10.92 0.98
N ARG A 157 -6.47 11.25 -0.26
CA ARG A 157 -5.51 11.74 -1.26
C ARG A 157 -4.65 12.89 -0.73
N ASP A 158 -5.29 13.87 -0.10
CA ASP A 158 -4.65 15.11 0.32
C ASP A 158 -4.36 15.13 1.84
N SER A 159 -4.57 14.01 2.55
CA SER A 159 -4.40 13.96 4.00
C SER A 159 -2.92 14.05 4.40
N LEU A 160 -2.70 14.72 5.54
CA LEU A 160 -1.40 14.81 6.19
C LEU A 160 -0.87 13.40 6.51
N LEU A 161 -1.75 12.52 7.02
CA LEU A 161 -1.36 11.16 7.40
C LEU A 161 -0.84 10.35 6.19
N ARG A 162 -1.52 10.44 5.03
CA ARG A 162 -1.03 9.79 3.81
C ARG A 162 0.36 10.27 3.43
N ASN A 163 0.61 11.57 3.51
CA ASN A 163 1.93 12.12 3.23
C ASN A 163 2.97 11.59 4.22
N GLN A 164 2.67 11.54 5.52
CA GLN A 164 3.55 10.95 6.53
C GLN A 164 3.83 9.46 6.27
N MET A 165 2.83 8.72 5.83
CA MET A 165 2.95 7.30 5.53
C MET A 165 3.78 7.02 4.27
N ASN A 166 3.74 7.89 3.26
CA ASN A 166 4.40 7.63 1.99
C ASN A 166 5.72 8.38 1.77
N ASN A 167 5.93 9.51 2.45
CA ASN A 167 7.08 10.38 2.21
C ASN A 167 7.71 10.96 3.50
N GLY A 168 7.02 10.84 4.63
CA GLY A 168 7.40 11.52 5.88
C GLY A 168 7.89 10.58 6.98
N GLU A 169 7.61 11.01 8.21
CA GLU A 169 8.08 10.36 9.45
C GLU A 169 7.70 8.88 9.53
N ILE A 170 6.46 8.53 9.14
CA ILE A 170 6.02 7.13 9.22
C ILE A 170 6.79 6.26 8.24
N TRP A 171 6.98 6.73 6.98
CA TRP A 171 7.76 5.99 6.00
C TRP A 171 9.19 5.72 6.45
N SER A 172 9.83 6.69 7.11
CA SER A 172 11.22 6.55 7.59
C SER A 172 11.39 5.54 8.73
N GLN A 173 10.31 5.11 9.39
CA GLN A 173 10.37 4.06 10.41
C GLN A 173 10.54 2.65 9.82
N PHE A 174 10.24 2.47 8.54
CA PHE A 174 10.38 1.17 7.88
C PHE A 174 11.83 0.94 7.47
N PRO A 175 12.37 -0.28 7.67
CA PRO A 175 13.76 -0.57 7.33
C PRO A 175 14.00 -0.55 5.81
N THR A 176 15.24 -0.32 5.41
CA THR A 176 15.63 -0.16 4.01
C THR A 176 15.30 -1.38 3.15
N ASP A 177 15.44 -2.60 3.68
CA ASP A 177 15.08 -3.83 2.96
C ASP A 177 13.58 -3.89 2.65
N PHE A 178 12.72 -3.44 3.55
CA PHE A 178 11.29 -3.26 3.28
C PHE A 178 11.06 -2.20 2.22
N GLN A 179 11.64 -1.00 2.39
CA GLN A 179 11.44 0.13 1.48
C GLN A 179 11.85 -0.20 0.04
N ASN A 180 12.91 -1.00 -0.13
CA ASN A 180 13.42 -1.39 -1.45
C ASN A 180 12.58 -2.48 -2.14
N ASN A 181 11.77 -3.23 -1.38
CA ASN A 181 11.05 -4.39 -1.91
C ASN A 181 9.52 -4.20 -1.94
N VAL A 182 8.98 -3.21 -1.23
CA VAL A 182 7.54 -2.95 -1.23
C VAL A 182 7.06 -2.50 -2.60
N THR A 183 5.91 -3.01 -3.03
CA THR A 183 5.26 -2.64 -4.29
C THR A 183 4.29 -1.48 -4.05
N THR A 184 4.43 -0.42 -4.85
CA THR A 184 3.45 0.69 -4.87
C THR A 184 2.18 0.24 -5.58
N VAL A 185 1.03 0.47 -4.98
CA VAL A 185 -0.27 0.06 -5.51
C VAL A 185 -1.22 1.26 -5.67
N LEU A 186 -2.24 1.08 -6.49
CA LEU A 186 -3.31 2.08 -6.68
C LEU A 186 -4.41 1.83 -5.66
N LYS A 187 -4.70 2.86 -4.85
CA LYS A 187 -5.78 2.82 -3.87
C LYS A 187 -6.89 3.79 -4.26
N GLN A 188 -8.07 3.25 -4.53
CA GLN A 188 -9.24 4.08 -4.80
C GLN A 188 -9.68 4.77 -3.52
N THR A 189 -9.80 6.08 -3.57
CA THR A 189 -10.16 6.91 -2.42
C THR A 189 -11.21 7.93 -2.80
N ASN A 190 -12.13 8.19 -1.89
CA ASN A 190 -13.05 9.31 -2.06
C ASN A 190 -12.33 10.62 -1.82
N ASN A 191 -12.56 11.57 -2.72
CA ASN A 191 -12.12 12.92 -2.58
C ASN A 191 -13.28 13.73 -2.01
N MET A 192 -13.09 14.28 -0.81
CA MET A 192 -14.08 15.16 -0.21
C MET A 192 -13.94 16.56 -0.78
N SER A 193 -15.00 17.08 -1.32
CA SER A 193 -15.12 18.51 -1.59
C SER A 193 -15.66 19.23 -0.36
N ARG A 194 -15.64 20.56 -0.39
CA ARG A 194 -16.07 21.41 0.74
C ARG A 194 -17.51 21.07 1.18
N GLY A 195 -17.64 20.28 2.22
CA GLY A 195 -18.92 20.00 2.89
C GLY A 195 -19.84 19.00 2.19
N THR A 196 -19.47 18.44 1.06
CA THR A 196 -20.28 17.42 0.36
C THR A 196 -19.40 16.37 -0.31
N THR A 197 -19.88 15.15 -0.30
CA THR A 197 -19.43 14.14 -1.25
C THR A 197 -20.41 14.15 -2.39
N ASP A 198 -19.92 14.25 -3.58
CA ASP A 198 -20.73 13.99 -4.76
C ASP A 198 -20.70 12.52 -5.18
N GLY A 199 -20.03 11.64 -4.41
CA GLY A 199 -19.92 10.22 -4.71
C GLY A 199 -19.25 9.88 -6.05
N SER A 200 -18.97 10.89 -6.86
CA SER A 200 -18.39 10.77 -8.20
C SER A 200 -16.89 11.05 -8.23
N SER A 201 -16.32 11.45 -7.10
CA SER A 201 -14.96 12.01 -7.04
C SER A 201 -13.90 11.04 -6.55
N ALA A 202 -14.17 9.73 -6.57
CA ALA A 202 -13.15 8.73 -6.26
C ALA A 202 -12.00 8.82 -7.28
N SER A 203 -10.77 8.81 -6.79
CA SER A 203 -9.58 8.77 -7.62
C SER A 203 -8.55 7.79 -7.04
N ALA A 204 -7.68 7.29 -7.91
CA ALA A 204 -6.59 6.46 -7.48
C ALA A 204 -5.45 7.29 -6.88
N THR A 205 -4.90 6.84 -5.76
CA THR A 205 -3.62 7.29 -5.22
C THR A 205 -2.60 6.16 -5.33
N ALA A 206 -1.37 6.52 -5.69
CA ALA A 206 -0.25 5.57 -5.67
C ALA A 206 0.35 5.55 -4.27
N ASP A 207 0.19 4.44 -3.56
CA ASP A 207 0.59 4.33 -2.17
C ASP A 207 1.56 3.16 -1.95
N LYS A 208 2.66 3.41 -1.25
CA LYS A 208 3.63 2.40 -0.79
C LYS A 208 3.11 1.67 0.45
N ILE A 209 2.59 2.45 1.40
CA ILE A 209 1.85 1.97 2.57
C ILE A 209 0.58 2.82 2.74
N TRP A 210 -0.49 2.21 3.19
CA TRP A 210 -1.79 2.87 3.29
C TRP A 210 -2.60 2.38 4.49
N LEU A 211 -3.70 3.07 4.80
CA LEU A 211 -4.76 2.55 5.66
C LEU A 211 -5.79 1.81 4.82
N VAL A 212 -6.32 0.71 5.33
CA VAL A 212 -7.45 0.05 4.68
C VAL A 212 -8.68 0.96 4.68
N SER A 213 -9.51 0.85 3.65
CA SER A 213 -10.79 1.57 3.60
C SER A 213 -11.88 0.81 4.34
N TYR A 214 -13.00 1.47 4.54
CA TYR A 214 -14.22 0.82 5.03
C TYR A 214 -14.59 -0.37 4.13
N ARG A 215 -14.62 -0.17 2.81
CA ARG A 215 -15.02 -1.19 1.84
C ARG A 215 -14.07 -2.38 1.78
N GLU A 216 -12.80 -2.16 2.04
CA GLU A 216 -11.81 -3.23 2.10
C GLU A 216 -11.94 -4.12 3.34
N LEU A 217 -12.62 -3.64 4.38
CA LEU A 217 -12.94 -4.42 5.57
C LEU A 217 -14.32 -5.10 5.47
N VAL A 218 -15.34 -4.40 4.94
CA VAL A 218 -16.74 -4.78 5.08
C VAL A 218 -17.47 -4.75 3.74
N THR A 219 -18.22 -5.80 3.42
CA THR A 219 -19.04 -5.86 2.20
C THR A 219 -20.41 -5.20 2.36
N ALA A 220 -21.03 -5.34 3.54
CA ALA A 220 -22.35 -4.79 3.80
C ALA A 220 -22.26 -3.36 4.37
N MET A 221 -22.99 -2.44 3.76
CA MET A 221 -23.19 -1.11 4.32
C MET A 221 -24.30 -1.14 5.35
N PRO A 222 -24.16 -0.44 6.50
CA PRO A 222 -25.24 -0.33 7.48
C PRO A 222 -26.48 0.34 6.87
N ASP A 223 -27.67 -0.14 7.22
CA ASP A 223 -28.94 0.35 6.67
C ASP A 223 -29.20 1.85 6.96
N ASN A 224 -28.73 2.33 8.10
CA ASN A 224 -28.87 3.74 8.51
C ASN A 224 -28.06 4.71 7.62
N TRP A 225 -27.17 4.22 6.77
CA TRP A 225 -26.34 5.05 5.88
C TRP A 225 -26.98 5.38 4.53
N LYS A 226 -28.08 4.71 4.22
CA LYS A 226 -28.93 5.08 3.09
C LYS A 226 -29.52 6.49 3.21
N THR A 227 -29.53 7.02 4.43
CA THR A 227 -30.15 8.32 4.75
C THR A 227 -29.24 9.52 4.40
N TYR A 228 -27.94 9.29 4.29
CA TYR A 228 -26.97 10.34 3.93
C TYR A 228 -26.63 10.22 2.45
N GLY A 229 -27.36 10.97 1.61
CA GLY A 229 -27.37 10.89 0.16
C GLY A 229 -25.99 10.60 -0.48
N GLY A 230 -25.89 9.52 -1.23
CA GLY A 230 -24.68 9.13 -1.96
C GLY A 230 -23.59 8.44 -1.14
N GLY A 231 -23.64 8.46 0.20
CA GLY A 231 -22.55 7.95 1.06
C GLY A 231 -22.20 6.49 0.85
N SER A 232 -23.20 5.62 0.68
CA SER A 232 -22.95 4.19 0.42
C SER A 232 -22.31 3.94 -0.94
N GLN A 233 -22.68 4.73 -1.95
CA GLN A 233 -22.11 4.63 -3.29
C GLN A 233 -20.63 5.05 -3.28
N ALA A 234 -20.31 6.14 -2.62
CA ALA A 234 -18.93 6.62 -2.52
C ALA A 234 -18.03 5.60 -1.82
N LEU A 235 -18.46 5.03 -0.68
CA LEU A 235 -17.71 4.00 0.03
C LEU A 235 -17.53 2.73 -0.82
N SER A 236 -18.52 2.36 -1.63
CA SER A 236 -18.43 1.20 -2.53
C SER A 236 -17.35 1.33 -3.60
N GLN A 237 -16.93 2.56 -3.91
CA GLN A 237 -15.87 2.86 -4.88
C GLN A 237 -14.46 2.73 -4.29
N GLU A 238 -14.31 2.55 -2.99
CA GLU A 238 -13.00 2.50 -2.33
C GLU A 238 -12.32 1.13 -2.34
N GLY A 239 -12.60 0.31 -3.32
CA GLY A 239 -12.03 -1.03 -3.48
C GLY A 239 -13.02 -2.15 -3.16
N SER A 240 -12.50 -3.33 -2.92
CA SER A 240 -13.24 -4.52 -2.53
C SER A 240 -12.71 -5.09 -1.22
N GLN A 241 -13.53 -5.90 -0.54
CA GLN A 241 -13.12 -6.54 0.71
C GLN A 241 -11.94 -7.48 0.46
N TYR A 242 -10.90 -7.38 1.30
CA TYR A 242 -9.81 -8.34 1.28
C TYR A 242 -10.27 -9.72 1.69
N GLU A 243 -9.70 -10.75 1.08
CA GLU A 243 -10.06 -12.15 1.27
C GLU A 243 -9.98 -12.59 2.73
N TYR A 244 -9.00 -12.07 3.48
CA TYR A 244 -8.84 -12.36 4.90
C TYR A 244 -10.07 -11.99 5.73
N PHE A 245 -10.76 -10.90 5.38
CA PHE A 245 -11.91 -10.40 6.14
C PHE A 245 -13.24 -11.06 5.74
N ASN A 246 -13.26 -11.81 4.65
CA ASN A 246 -14.47 -12.49 4.20
C ASN A 246 -15.00 -13.46 5.27
N GLY A 247 -16.26 -13.30 5.63
CA GLY A 247 -16.93 -14.07 6.68
C GLY A 247 -16.49 -13.76 8.12
N LYS A 248 -15.45 -12.90 8.31
CA LYS A 248 -14.92 -12.55 9.63
C LYS A 248 -15.36 -11.17 10.11
N VAL A 249 -15.85 -10.34 9.19
CA VAL A 249 -16.26 -8.95 9.47
C VAL A 249 -17.71 -8.78 9.05
N ARG A 250 -18.56 -8.42 9.98
CA ARG A 250 -19.97 -8.09 9.73
C ARG A 250 -20.09 -6.57 9.58
N GLY A 251 -21.03 -6.10 8.78
CA GLY A 251 -21.28 -4.68 8.58
C GLY A 251 -21.64 -3.95 9.88
N GLY A 252 -21.20 -2.70 9.96
CA GLY A 252 -21.19 -1.86 11.13
C GLY A 252 -22.46 -1.82 11.96
N GLY A 253 -22.35 -2.35 13.16
CA GLY A 253 -23.20 -1.99 14.28
C GLY A 253 -22.46 -0.99 15.17
N ASN A 254 -23.20 -0.09 15.80
CA ASN A 254 -22.66 0.85 16.78
C ASN A 254 -22.47 0.20 18.18
N SER A 255 -22.65 -1.12 18.28
CA SER A 255 -22.61 -1.86 19.53
C SER A 255 -21.33 -2.67 19.65
N CYS A 256 -20.67 -2.58 20.79
CA CYS A 256 -19.52 -3.45 21.13
C CYS A 256 -19.85 -4.95 21.15
N ASN A 257 -21.13 -5.31 21.08
CA ASN A 257 -21.58 -6.70 20.97
C ASN A 257 -21.46 -7.27 19.53
N ASP A 258 -21.25 -6.40 18.54
CA ASP A 258 -21.02 -6.79 17.15
C ASP A 258 -19.53 -7.00 16.84
N THR A 259 -18.79 -7.55 17.79
CA THR A 259 -17.36 -7.73 17.73
C THR A 259 -16.94 -8.40 16.42
N LEU A 260 -16.22 -7.64 15.63
CA LEU A 260 -15.62 -8.08 14.40
C LEU A 260 -14.29 -8.74 14.74
N SER A 261 -14.32 -10.03 15.02
CA SER A 261 -13.17 -10.78 15.53
C SER A 261 -11.90 -10.70 14.67
N GLY A 262 -12.04 -10.19 13.45
CA GLY A 262 -10.92 -10.03 12.51
C GLY A 262 -10.25 -8.67 12.51
N ILE A 263 -10.90 -7.61 13.01
CA ILE A 263 -10.38 -6.23 12.96
C ILE A 263 -10.14 -5.60 14.32
N TYR A 264 -10.53 -6.31 15.38
CA TYR A 264 -10.18 -5.91 16.73
C TYR A 264 -8.64 -5.89 16.88
N LYS A 265 -8.09 -4.73 17.16
CA LYS A 265 -6.68 -4.54 17.47
C LYS A 265 -6.54 -4.23 18.94
N THR A 266 -6.25 -5.25 19.75
CA THR A 266 -5.63 -4.97 21.03
C THR A 266 -4.22 -4.49 20.70
N GLY A 267 -3.90 -3.28 21.08
CA GLY A 267 -2.51 -2.93 21.23
C GLY A 267 -1.85 -4.03 22.08
N SER A 268 -0.61 -4.37 21.81
CA SER A 268 0.19 -5.33 22.57
C SER A 268 0.45 -4.82 24.00
N GLY A 269 -0.61 -4.56 24.75
CA GLY A 269 -0.57 -4.15 26.16
C GLY A 269 -0.27 -2.67 26.42
N SER A 270 -0.03 -1.84 25.41
CA SER A 270 0.16 -0.40 25.62
C SER A 270 -0.55 0.42 24.54
N THR A 271 -1.22 1.49 24.97
CA THR A 271 -1.72 2.53 24.08
C THR A 271 -0.56 3.13 23.30
N PRO A 272 -0.65 3.31 21.98
CA PRO A 272 0.39 4.03 21.25
C PRO A 272 0.64 5.41 21.87
N VAL A 273 1.90 5.84 21.88
CA VAL A 273 2.29 7.12 22.45
C VAL A 273 1.50 8.26 21.79
N GLY A 274 0.83 9.05 22.62
CA GLY A 274 0.04 10.19 22.17
C GLY A 274 -1.33 9.85 21.60
N ALA A 275 -1.83 8.61 21.76
CA ALA A 275 -3.19 8.25 21.36
C ALA A 275 -4.21 8.80 22.36
N ASP A 276 -5.28 9.39 21.83
CA ASP A 276 -6.42 9.83 22.66
C ASP A 276 -7.26 8.63 23.13
N TYR A 277 -7.39 7.60 22.26
CA TYR A 277 -8.13 6.37 22.54
C TYR A 277 -7.51 5.17 21.81
N TYR A 278 -7.89 3.94 22.18
CA TYR A 278 -7.54 2.67 21.50
C TYR A 278 -8.27 2.48 20.16
N PHE A 279 -8.40 3.55 19.35
CA PHE A 279 -9.02 3.53 18.05
C PHE A 279 -7.93 3.53 16.98
N TRP A 280 -8.25 3.06 15.78
CA TRP A 280 -7.34 3.15 14.65
C TRP A 280 -8.05 3.65 13.39
N TRP A 281 -7.35 4.49 12.63
CA TRP A 281 -7.90 5.16 11.48
C TRP A 281 -8.13 4.23 10.28
N LEU A 282 -9.20 4.49 9.53
CA LEU A 282 -9.39 4.05 8.15
C LEU A 282 -9.12 5.22 7.19
N ARG A 283 -8.79 4.92 5.91
CA ARG A 283 -8.60 5.99 4.93
C ARG A 283 -9.89 6.61 4.42
N SER A 284 -11.05 6.01 4.70
CA SER A 284 -12.34 6.47 4.24
C SER A 284 -12.77 7.74 4.97
N PRO A 285 -13.01 8.86 4.27
CA PRO A 285 -13.66 10.00 4.88
C PRO A 285 -15.12 9.68 5.18
N TYR A 286 -15.65 10.22 6.27
CA TYR A 286 -17.06 10.07 6.61
C TYR A 286 -17.90 10.94 5.69
N MET A 287 -18.96 10.34 5.13
CA MET A 287 -19.73 10.95 4.04
C MET A 287 -20.88 11.82 4.52
N GLY A 288 -21.21 11.78 5.81
CA GLY A 288 -22.34 12.54 6.39
C GLY A 288 -22.00 13.98 6.74
N THR A 289 -20.73 14.29 6.94
CA THR A 289 -20.24 15.63 7.29
C THR A 289 -18.86 15.87 6.68
N GLY A 290 -18.49 17.14 6.52
CA GLY A 290 -17.20 17.54 5.93
C GLY A 290 -15.98 17.43 6.86
N ASP A 291 -16.11 16.87 8.05
CA ASP A 291 -15.16 17.03 9.16
C ASP A 291 -14.66 15.72 9.78
N ARG A 292 -14.96 14.52 9.22
CA ARG A 292 -14.66 13.24 9.88
C ARG A 292 -14.08 12.21 8.94
N PHE A 293 -13.35 11.25 9.56
CA PHE A 293 -12.90 10.00 8.93
C PHE A 293 -13.45 8.80 9.70
N TYR A 294 -13.58 7.67 9.01
CA TYR A 294 -13.90 6.41 9.67
C TYR A 294 -12.72 5.91 10.48
N GLN A 295 -13.06 5.25 11.57
CA GLN A 295 -12.12 4.57 12.45
C GLN A 295 -12.72 3.28 12.99
N VAL A 296 -11.89 2.37 13.45
CA VAL A 296 -12.29 1.18 14.19
C VAL A 296 -12.08 1.46 15.67
N SER A 297 -13.11 1.25 16.47
CA SER A 297 -13.08 1.48 17.91
C SER A 297 -12.32 0.39 18.66
N SER A 298 -12.11 0.61 19.95
CA SER A 298 -11.48 -0.36 20.85
C SER A 298 -12.22 -1.69 20.98
N CYS A 299 -13.48 -1.75 20.63
CA CYS A 299 -14.26 -3.00 20.61
C CYS A 299 -14.52 -3.56 19.20
N GLY A 300 -13.85 -3.01 18.18
CA GLY A 300 -13.91 -3.51 16.81
C GLY A 300 -15.06 -2.94 15.96
N ASN A 301 -15.83 -1.98 16.49
CA ASN A 301 -16.87 -1.32 15.70
C ASN A 301 -16.26 -0.27 14.77
N ILE A 302 -16.82 -0.16 13.58
CA ILE A 302 -16.48 0.97 12.70
C ILE A 302 -17.36 2.17 13.09
N ASN A 303 -16.70 3.25 13.42
CA ASN A 303 -17.31 4.54 13.77
C ASN A 303 -16.57 5.65 13.02
N TYR A 304 -16.83 6.90 13.33
CA TYR A 304 -16.18 8.05 12.70
C TYR A 304 -15.85 9.10 13.76
N ASN A 305 -14.79 9.87 13.50
CA ASN A 305 -14.39 10.98 14.37
C ASN A 305 -13.63 12.05 13.59
N GLU A 306 -13.42 13.17 14.23
CA GLU A 306 -12.71 14.31 13.67
C GLU A 306 -11.23 13.97 13.45
N PRO A 307 -10.63 14.34 12.30
CA PRO A 307 -9.30 13.87 11.88
C PRO A 307 -8.13 14.43 12.67
N TYR A 308 -8.35 15.41 13.53
CA TYR A 308 -7.34 15.98 14.43
C TYR A 308 -7.16 15.21 15.74
N TYR A 309 -8.00 14.23 16.05
CA TYR A 309 -7.71 13.28 17.12
C TYR A 309 -6.52 12.39 16.76
N ARG A 310 -5.73 12.04 17.77
CA ARG A 310 -4.61 11.14 17.61
C ARG A 310 -5.05 9.70 17.86
N TYR A 311 -5.16 8.94 16.79
CA TYR A 311 -5.47 7.51 16.87
C TYR A 311 -4.35 6.67 16.30
N SER A 312 -4.44 5.39 16.56
CA SER A 312 -3.48 4.41 16.08
C SER A 312 -3.45 4.33 14.56
N VAL A 313 -2.28 4.05 14.02
CA VAL A 313 -2.07 3.78 12.59
C VAL A 313 -1.75 2.31 12.42
N VAL A 314 -2.54 1.64 11.58
CA VAL A 314 -2.39 0.22 11.24
C VAL A 314 -2.11 0.13 9.74
N PRO A 315 -0.82 0.13 9.32
CA PRO A 315 -0.47 0.18 7.90
C PRO A 315 -0.75 -1.14 7.19
N ALA A 316 -1.18 -1.02 5.93
CA ALA A 316 -1.17 -2.08 4.94
C ALA A 316 -0.10 -1.80 3.88
N PHE A 317 0.40 -2.85 3.22
CA PHE A 317 1.46 -2.77 2.21
C PHE A 317 1.44 -4.02 1.32
N SER A 318 2.09 -3.92 0.14
CA SER A 318 2.20 -5.04 -0.81
C SER A 318 3.65 -5.32 -1.20
N PHE A 319 3.88 -6.58 -1.56
CA PHE A 319 5.09 -7.00 -2.27
C PHE A 319 4.78 -7.43 -3.70
#